data_862d0bdf75303e774e6b573516554546
#
_entry.id   862d0bdf75303e774e6b573516554546
#
_cell.length_a   1.000
_cell.length_b   1.000
_cell.length_c   1.000
_cell.angle_alpha   90.00
_cell.angle_beta   90.00
_cell.angle_gamma   90.00
#
_symmetry.space_group_name_H-M   'P 1'
#
loop_
_entity.id
_entity.type
_entity.pdbx_description
1 polymer ?
#
loop_
_entity_poly.entity_id
_entity_poly.type
_entity_poly.pdbx_seq_one_letter_code
_entity_poly.pdbx_strand_id
1 'polypeptide(L)'
;MFACLIAAAGCGPTPSPAPAEASPSPAVTATPEPTATPEPTPTATPEPVFINPLTGEQTYTDYSQTRPVAVMVENNCWDDGTLIAQGGLSQAAIVYEMQVESITRNMFLFMDTDGLNNVFPIRSARSYFVSAALSYDAIFAHCGKSAEGLEFADTMLVNYTDADDIEVHEGSCGFRQYEAPYFGAVHSMTTTGERLQSLFAQYGTRTTHRTDGYDYGLRFTDDAAPVNGEAAGSLRIVFPTNKITEFAYDAEKGGYTSTQWYRDYTDANTGESVAFENVLVLYSPTAVGIDVKNHSSIYTYDYQDAGYFFNGGYAEPITWSRGGVNEPFRYYASDGSELQLGVGKTYIAFVSEYYGGVSYS
;
A
#
# COMPACT_ATOMS: atom_id res chain seq x y z
N MET A 1 -62.61 9.98 -24.72
CA MET A 1 -63.71 10.76 -25.34
C MET A 1 -63.08 11.81 -26.23
N PHE A 2 -63.56 11.83 -27.43
CA PHE A 2 -63.32 12.69 -28.61
C PHE A 2 -61.97 12.42 -29.31
N ALA A 3 -61.89 11.74 -30.40
CA ALA A 3 -62.65 11.44 -31.64
C ALA A 3 -62.68 12.60 -32.66
N CYS A 4 -62.15 12.20 -33.83
CA CYS A 4 -62.53 12.62 -35.19
C CYS A 4 -61.90 13.94 -35.70
N LEU A 5 -61.64 14.10 -36.98
CA LEU A 5 -62.13 13.47 -38.22
C LEU A 5 -61.20 13.81 -39.39
N ILE A 6 -61.24 12.93 -40.34
CA ILE A 6 -60.76 12.89 -41.70
C ILE A 6 -61.35 13.99 -42.60
N ALA A 7 -60.63 14.45 -43.58
CA ALA A 7 -61.22 14.81 -44.85
C ALA A 7 -60.21 14.65 -46.03
N ALA A 8 -60.62 13.84 -46.96
CA ALA A 8 -60.04 13.65 -48.30
C ALA A 8 -60.87 14.37 -49.33
N ALA A 9 -60.23 14.93 -50.35
CA ALA A 9 -60.78 15.20 -51.70
C ALA A 9 -59.61 15.66 -52.57
N GLY A 10 -59.36 15.29 -53.78
CA GLY A 10 -60.11 14.70 -54.83
C GLY A 10 -59.45 15.13 -56.13
N CYS A 11 -59.41 14.28 -57.11
CA CYS A 11 -58.77 14.25 -58.41
C CYS A 11 -58.99 15.42 -59.34
N GLY A 12 -58.03 15.62 -60.27
CA GLY A 12 -58.28 16.18 -61.60
C GLY A 12 -56.96 16.25 -62.42
N PRO A 13 -56.96 15.71 -63.65
CA PRO A 13 -55.73 15.71 -64.49
C PRO A 13 -55.75 16.89 -65.44
N THR A 14 -54.61 17.47 -65.72
CA THR A 14 -54.38 18.41 -66.83
C THR A 14 -53.05 18.22 -67.53
N PRO A 15 -52.92 18.65 -68.77
CA PRO A 15 -52.14 17.89 -69.76
C PRO A 15 -50.67 18.27 -69.87
N SER A 16 -49.97 17.38 -70.50
CA SER A 16 -48.54 17.44 -70.87
C SER A 16 -48.21 18.56 -71.83
N PRO A 17 -47.15 19.35 -71.66
CA PRO A 17 -46.50 20.06 -72.73
C PRO A 17 -45.25 19.36 -73.24
N ALA A 18 -44.95 19.57 -74.53
CA ALA A 18 -43.92 18.93 -75.34
C ALA A 18 -42.48 19.19 -74.91
N PRO A 19 -41.52 18.35 -75.36
CA PRO A 19 -40.16 18.39 -74.93
C PRO A 19 -39.38 19.58 -75.38
N ALA A 20 -38.71 20.27 -74.48
CA ALA A 20 -37.71 21.30 -74.72
C ALA A 20 -36.32 20.68 -74.92
N GLU A 21 -35.61 21.24 -75.87
CA GLU A 21 -34.23 20.81 -76.25
C GLU A 21 -33.23 20.82 -75.12
N ALA A 22 -32.41 19.83 -75.10
CA ALA A 22 -31.34 19.69 -74.12
C ALA A 22 -30.23 20.72 -74.34
N SER A 23 -30.02 21.56 -73.35
CA SER A 23 -28.82 22.42 -73.21
C SER A 23 -27.65 21.57 -72.71
N PRO A 24 -26.41 21.80 -73.17
CA PRO A 24 -25.27 20.99 -72.74
C PRO A 24 -24.96 21.28 -71.27
N SER A 25 -24.89 20.15 -70.52
CA SER A 25 -24.48 20.13 -69.09
C SER A 25 -23.05 20.65 -68.98
N PRO A 26 -22.73 21.53 -68.02
CA PRO A 26 -21.35 21.91 -67.72
C PRO A 26 -20.57 20.74 -67.22
N ALA A 27 -19.32 20.57 -67.69
CA ALA A 27 -18.38 19.53 -67.26
C ALA A 27 -18.16 19.61 -65.73
N VAL A 28 -18.41 18.51 -65.01
CA VAL A 28 -18.18 18.39 -63.58
C VAL A 28 -16.66 18.37 -63.38
N THR A 29 -16.12 19.45 -62.84
CA THR A 29 -14.72 19.49 -62.37
C THR A 29 -14.60 18.55 -61.19
N ALA A 30 -13.77 17.51 -61.30
CA ALA A 30 -13.51 16.58 -60.22
C ALA A 30 -12.96 17.32 -59.00
N THR A 31 -13.67 17.24 -57.88
CA THR A 31 -13.18 17.74 -56.59
C THR A 31 -11.97 16.87 -56.22
N PRO A 32 -10.83 17.47 -55.84
CA PRO A 32 -9.67 16.67 -55.40
C PRO A 32 -10.06 15.86 -54.19
N GLU A 33 -9.71 14.57 -54.24
CA GLU A 33 -9.89 13.63 -53.15
C GLU A 33 -9.11 14.14 -51.90
N PRO A 34 -9.70 14.16 -50.70
CA PRO A 34 -8.99 14.65 -49.52
C PRO A 34 -7.75 13.79 -49.28
N THR A 35 -6.60 14.42 -49.27
CA THR A 35 -5.33 13.79 -48.92
C THR A 35 -5.46 13.32 -47.47
N ALA A 36 -5.28 12.01 -47.24
CA ALA A 36 -5.30 11.43 -45.91
C ALA A 36 -4.33 12.19 -44.98
N THR A 37 -4.83 12.74 -43.90
CA THR A 37 -4.00 13.32 -42.82
C THR A 37 -3.15 12.19 -42.27
N PRO A 38 -1.83 12.33 -42.19
CA PRO A 38 -0.99 11.26 -41.61
C PRO A 38 -1.46 10.99 -40.20
N GLU A 39 -1.69 9.71 -39.90
CA GLU A 39 -2.02 9.23 -38.56
C GLU A 39 -0.85 9.60 -37.62
N PRO A 40 -1.12 10.17 -36.43
CA PRO A 40 -0.04 10.53 -35.53
C PRO A 40 0.80 9.31 -35.19
N THR A 41 2.09 9.36 -35.47
CA THR A 41 3.04 8.33 -35.06
C THR A 41 2.98 8.22 -33.53
N PRO A 42 2.76 7.03 -32.94
CA PRO A 42 2.74 6.88 -31.50
C PRO A 42 4.08 7.37 -30.93
N THR A 43 4.01 8.31 -30.02
CA THR A 43 5.19 8.77 -29.26
C THR A 43 5.68 7.58 -28.41
N ALA A 44 6.95 7.22 -28.55
CA ALA A 44 7.52 6.15 -27.75
C ALA A 44 7.36 6.51 -26.25
N THR A 45 6.83 5.57 -25.46
CA THR A 45 6.80 5.69 -24.02
C THR A 45 8.24 5.72 -23.51
N PRO A 46 8.64 6.67 -22.65
CA PRO A 46 9.98 6.69 -22.09
C PRO A 46 10.27 5.37 -21.36
N GLU A 47 11.50 4.88 -21.44
CA GLU A 47 11.93 3.73 -20.66
C GLU A 47 12.14 4.12 -19.19
N PRO A 48 11.71 3.31 -18.21
CA PRO A 48 12.06 3.52 -16.80
C PRO A 48 13.58 3.49 -16.64
N VAL A 49 14.12 4.36 -15.79
CA VAL A 49 15.57 4.47 -15.58
C VAL A 49 15.98 4.24 -14.13
N PHE A 50 15.01 4.14 -13.22
CA PHE A 50 15.22 3.95 -11.78
C PHE A 50 14.47 2.74 -11.26
N ILE A 51 14.85 2.33 -10.05
CA ILE A 51 14.18 1.24 -9.31
C ILE A 51 13.63 1.81 -8.01
N ASN A 52 12.37 1.50 -7.68
CA ASN A 52 11.81 1.78 -6.38
C ASN A 52 12.50 0.89 -5.32
N PRO A 53 13.21 1.45 -4.35
CA PRO A 53 14.02 0.67 -3.41
C PRO A 53 13.19 -0.13 -2.38
N LEU A 54 11.89 0.12 -2.26
CA LEU A 54 10.99 -0.61 -1.37
C LEU A 54 10.25 -1.77 -2.06
N THR A 55 10.16 -1.77 -3.39
CA THR A 55 9.42 -2.80 -4.14
C THR A 55 10.23 -3.48 -5.23
N GLY A 56 11.39 -2.95 -5.60
CA GLY A 56 12.15 -3.44 -6.75
C GLY A 56 11.55 -3.07 -8.12
N GLU A 57 10.41 -2.41 -8.17
CA GLU A 57 9.72 -2.05 -9.40
C GLU A 57 10.45 -0.94 -10.17
N GLN A 58 10.40 -1.02 -11.49
CA GLN A 58 10.89 0.02 -12.36
C GLN A 58 10.04 1.29 -12.24
N THR A 59 10.70 2.45 -12.22
CA THR A 59 10.06 3.76 -12.06
C THR A 59 10.74 4.84 -12.91
N TYR A 60 10.01 5.92 -13.16
CA TYR A 60 10.55 7.14 -13.77
C TYR A 60 11.07 8.15 -12.72
N THR A 61 10.79 7.92 -11.45
CA THR A 61 11.19 8.79 -10.35
C THR A 61 12.49 8.29 -9.70
N ASP A 62 13.45 9.17 -9.52
CA ASP A 62 14.67 8.90 -8.77
C ASP A 62 14.38 8.99 -7.26
N TYR A 63 14.30 7.84 -6.61
CA TYR A 63 14.11 7.74 -5.16
C TYR A 63 15.41 7.59 -4.37
N SER A 64 16.58 7.71 -5.00
CA SER A 64 17.89 7.44 -4.37
C SER A 64 18.16 8.28 -3.12
N GLN A 65 17.52 9.45 -3.02
CA GLN A 65 17.63 10.36 -1.87
C GLN A 65 16.33 10.49 -1.08
N THR A 66 15.22 9.92 -1.56
CA THR A 66 13.90 10.13 -0.96
C THR A 66 13.72 9.28 0.29
N ARG A 67 13.34 9.92 1.39
CA ARG A 67 12.96 9.22 2.61
C ARG A 67 11.51 8.72 2.50
N PRO A 68 11.25 7.44 2.78
CA PRO A 68 9.88 6.95 2.82
C PRO A 68 9.10 7.53 4.00
N VAL A 69 7.78 7.40 3.93
CA VAL A 69 6.87 7.78 5.02
C VAL A 69 6.23 6.52 5.59
N ALA A 70 6.34 6.36 6.90
CA ALA A 70 5.73 5.27 7.64
C ALA A 70 4.52 5.81 8.41
N VAL A 71 3.34 5.21 8.22
CA VAL A 71 2.09 5.66 8.86
C VAL A 71 1.50 4.54 9.71
N MET A 72 1.20 4.85 10.98
CA MET A 72 0.52 3.92 11.89
C MET A 72 -0.96 3.81 11.56
N VAL A 73 -1.44 2.58 11.29
CA VAL A 73 -2.83 2.31 10.88
C VAL A 73 -3.48 1.28 11.80
N GLU A 74 -4.77 1.44 12.05
CA GLU A 74 -5.60 0.48 12.79
C GLU A 74 -5.61 -0.89 12.10
N ASN A 75 -5.62 -1.96 12.90
CA ASN A 75 -5.95 -3.29 12.42
C ASN A 75 -6.83 -4.02 13.44
N ASN A 76 -8.10 -3.68 13.45
CA ASN A 76 -9.08 -4.18 14.40
C ASN A 76 -10.41 -4.46 13.71
N CYS A 77 -11.30 -5.12 14.42
CA CYS A 77 -12.69 -5.33 14.03
C CYS A 77 -13.64 -4.85 15.13
N TRP A 78 -14.89 -4.65 14.76
CA TRP A 78 -15.99 -4.39 15.68
C TRP A 78 -16.43 -5.69 16.39
N ASP A 79 -17.22 -5.56 17.45
CA ASP A 79 -17.78 -6.70 18.20
C ASP A 79 -18.59 -7.66 17.32
N ASP A 80 -19.15 -7.18 16.22
CA ASP A 80 -19.88 -7.99 15.23
C ASP A 80 -18.93 -8.67 14.20
N GLY A 81 -17.62 -8.49 14.33
CA GLY A 81 -16.60 -9.01 13.42
C GLY A 81 -16.42 -8.21 12.12
N THR A 82 -17.08 -7.06 11.98
CA THR A 82 -16.83 -6.17 10.83
C THR A 82 -15.43 -5.58 10.93
N LEU A 83 -14.62 -5.75 9.89
CA LEU A 83 -13.29 -5.15 9.82
C LEU A 83 -13.38 -3.63 9.81
N ILE A 84 -12.56 -2.97 10.63
CA ILE A 84 -12.42 -1.52 10.55
C ILE A 84 -11.69 -1.18 9.27
N ALA A 85 -12.36 -0.43 8.39
CA ALA A 85 -11.85 -0.11 7.07
C ALA A 85 -10.52 0.64 7.13
N GLN A 86 -9.59 0.29 6.24
CA GLN A 86 -8.27 0.91 6.13
C GLN A 86 -8.11 1.49 4.72
N GLY A 87 -7.69 2.75 4.63
CA GLY A 87 -7.35 3.39 3.36
C GLY A 87 -5.84 3.53 3.21
N GLY A 88 -5.37 3.52 1.95
CA GLY A 88 -3.97 3.63 1.58
C GLY A 88 -3.22 2.30 1.46
N LEU A 89 -3.89 1.17 1.73
CA LEU A 89 -3.28 -0.16 1.67
C LEU A 89 -2.74 -0.49 0.27
N SER A 90 -3.49 -0.16 -0.77
CA SER A 90 -3.10 -0.42 -2.16
C SER A 90 -1.88 0.40 -2.62
N GLN A 91 -1.60 1.51 -1.95
CA GLN A 91 -0.45 2.39 -2.24
C GLN A 91 0.77 2.09 -1.35
N ALA A 92 0.61 1.32 -0.28
CA ALA A 92 1.72 0.91 0.57
C ALA A 92 2.66 -0.04 -0.18
N ALA A 93 3.96 0.24 -0.12
CA ALA A 93 5.01 -0.64 -0.63
C ALA A 93 5.26 -1.81 0.34
N ILE A 94 5.29 -1.50 1.63
CA ILE A 94 5.50 -2.48 2.70
C ILE A 94 4.42 -2.28 3.77
N VAL A 95 3.88 -3.39 4.26
CA VAL A 95 2.95 -3.41 5.41
C VAL A 95 3.59 -4.21 6.53
N TYR A 96 3.78 -3.58 7.69
CA TYR A 96 4.11 -4.28 8.92
C TYR A 96 2.84 -4.60 9.71
N GLU A 97 2.78 -5.79 10.29
CA GLU A 97 1.79 -6.15 11.28
C GLU A 97 2.47 -6.63 12.56
N MET A 98 2.17 -5.96 13.68
CA MET A 98 2.71 -6.33 14.98
C MET A 98 1.63 -6.25 16.06
N GLN A 99 1.80 -7.12 17.08
CA GLN A 99 0.96 -7.13 18.26
C GLN A 99 1.02 -5.77 18.97
N VAL A 100 -0.13 -5.28 19.38
CA VAL A 100 -0.27 -4.21 20.38
C VAL A 100 -1.02 -4.78 21.59
N GLU A 101 -1.77 -4.05 22.34
CA GLU A 101 -2.42 -4.51 23.60
C GLU A 101 -3.17 -5.85 23.42
N SER A 102 -4.38 -5.82 22.92
CA SER A 102 -5.24 -7.00 22.69
C SER A 102 -5.46 -7.33 21.21
N ILE A 103 -4.85 -6.58 20.33
CA ILE A 103 -5.01 -6.64 18.88
C ILE A 103 -3.65 -6.49 18.19
N THR A 104 -3.65 -6.41 16.86
CA THR A 104 -2.50 -5.94 16.08
C THR A 104 -2.73 -4.53 15.57
N ARG A 105 -1.68 -3.90 15.09
CA ARG A 105 -1.71 -2.71 14.24
C ARG A 105 -0.87 -2.92 13.01
N ASN A 106 -1.14 -2.11 12.01
CA ASN A 106 -0.32 -2.04 10.83
C ASN A 106 0.51 -0.75 10.83
N MET A 107 1.64 -0.81 10.16
CA MET A 107 2.39 0.35 9.72
C MET A 107 2.56 0.22 8.21
N PHE A 108 2.08 1.22 7.48
CA PHE A 108 2.20 1.29 6.04
C PHE A 108 3.42 2.14 5.68
N LEU A 109 4.30 1.61 4.83
CA LEU A 109 5.41 2.35 4.24
C LEU A 109 5.06 2.75 2.82
N PHE A 110 5.21 4.05 2.55
CA PHE A 110 5.06 4.65 1.23
C PHE A 110 6.40 5.21 0.80
N MET A 111 6.81 4.98 -0.46
CA MET A 111 8.09 5.50 -0.96
C MET A 111 8.09 7.02 -1.05
N ASP A 112 6.96 7.60 -1.40
CA ASP A 112 6.74 9.04 -1.37
C ASP A 112 5.28 9.38 -1.00
N THR A 113 4.96 10.66 -1.00
CA THR A 113 3.62 11.17 -0.69
C THR A 113 2.87 11.68 -1.92
N ASP A 114 3.48 11.63 -3.11
CA ASP A 114 2.84 12.08 -4.33
C ASP A 114 1.67 11.16 -4.71
N GLY A 115 0.50 11.77 -4.92
CA GLY A 115 -0.71 11.04 -5.25
C GLY A 115 -1.21 10.11 -4.14
N LEU A 116 -0.65 10.18 -2.92
CA LEU A 116 -1.11 9.37 -1.80
C LEU A 116 -2.50 9.80 -1.38
N ASN A 117 -3.46 8.89 -1.50
CA ASN A 117 -4.86 9.06 -1.13
C ASN A 117 -5.04 9.16 0.40
N ASN A 118 -6.28 9.07 0.85
CA ASN A 118 -6.57 9.03 2.27
C ASN A 118 -5.90 7.82 2.94
N VAL A 119 -5.08 8.07 3.95
CA VAL A 119 -4.53 7.04 4.83
C VAL A 119 -5.28 7.08 6.16
N PHE A 120 -5.92 5.99 6.53
CA PHE A 120 -6.76 5.89 7.71
C PHE A 120 -7.03 4.44 8.15
N PRO A 121 -7.54 4.23 9.38
CA PRO A 121 -7.55 5.13 10.52
C PRO A 121 -6.14 5.24 11.12
N ILE A 122 -5.65 6.44 11.32
CA ILE A 122 -4.31 6.63 11.90
C ILE A 122 -4.37 6.43 13.41
N ARG A 123 -3.38 5.71 13.95
CA ARG A 123 -3.34 5.27 15.34
C ARG A 123 -2.06 5.62 16.06
N SER A 124 -2.06 5.34 17.36
CA SER A 124 -0.96 5.69 18.27
C SER A 124 0.30 4.87 18.00
N ALA A 125 1.43 5.54 18.10
CA ALA A 125 2.76 4.95 18.03
C ALA A 125 2.99 3.92 19.13
N ARG A 126 3.86 2.94 18.84
CA ARG A 126 4.51 2.03 19.78
C ARG A 126 6.01 2.00 19.45
N SER A 127 6.84 1.85 20.46
CA SER A 127 8.30 1.93 20.33
C SER A 127 8.89 1.04 19.24
N TYR A 128 8.41 -0.20 19.15
CA TYR A 128 8.90 -1.16 18.16
C TYR A 128 8.48 -0.83 16.71
N PHE A 129 7.36 -0.13 16.50
CA PHE A 129 7.00 0.42 15.19
C PHE A 129 7.89 1.62 14.83
N VAL A 130 8.17 2.51 15.79
CA VAL A 130 9.13 3.59 15.59
C VAL A 130 10.49 3.02 15.23
N SER A 131 10.95 1.99 15.97
CA SER A 131 12.18 1.28 15.67
C SER A 131 12.18 0.71 14.25
N ALA A 132 11.10 0.04 13.82
CA ALA A 132 10.99 -0.50 12.47
C ALA A 132 11.02 0.62 11.41
N ALA A 133 10.38 1.77 11.64
CA ALA A 133 10.44 2.90 10.72
C ALA A 133 11.86 3.48 10.59
N LEU A 134 12.62 3.51 11.69
CA LEU A 134 14.01 3.98 11.71
C LEU A 134 14.95 3.12 10.85
N SER A 135 14.64 1.83 10.63
CA SER A 135 15.42 0.98 9.73
C SER A 135 15.35 1.42 8.27
N TYR A 136 14.41 2.26 7.92
CA TYR A 136 14.21 2.86 6.60
C TYR A 136 14.61 4.35 6.56
N ASP A 137 15.12 4.91 7.66
CA ASP A 137 15.23 6.37 7.83
C ASP A 137 13.90 7.08 7.49
N ALA A 138 12.75 6.44 7.78
CA ALA A 138 11.44 6.91 7.38
C ALA A 138 11.00 8.10 8.24
N ILE A 139 10.17 8.98 7.64
CA ILE A 139 9.38 9.97 8.37
C ILE A 139 8.19 9.22 8.99
N PHE A 140 8.01 9.31 10.30
CA PHE A 140 7.03 8.50 11.01
C PHE A 140 5.79 9.30 11.39
N ALA A 141 4.62 8.91 10.87
CA ALA A 141 3.35 9.58 11.10
C ALA A 141 2.40 8.71 11.95
N HIS A 142 1.82 9.30 12.99
CA HIS A 142 0.93 8.61 13.93
C HIS A 142 -0.07 9.58 14.58
N CYS A 143 -1.06 9.04 15.27
CA CYS A 143 -2.01 9.82 16.08
C CYS A 143 -2.02 9.32 17.53
N GLY A 144 -1.35 10.05 18.40
CA GLY A 144 -1.13 9.68 19.80
C GLY A 144 0.01 8.66 19.98
N LYS A 145 0.40 8.42 21.23
CA LYS A 145 1.48 7.51 21.64
C LYS A 145 1.10 6.80 22.92
N SER A 146 1.67 5.61 23.18
CA SER A 146 1.64 5.01 24.52
C SER A 146 2.59 5.75 25.48
N ALA A 147 2.39 5.63 26.78
CA ALA A 147 3.31 6.25 27.76
C ALA A 147 4.71 5.64 27.67
N GLU A 148 4.80 4.32 27.44
CA GLU A 148 6.06 3.62 27.15
C GLU A 148 6.63 4.05 25.80
N GLY A 149 5.75 4.19 24.78
CA GLY A 149 6.13 4.70 23.48
C GLY A 149 6.56 6.18 23.50
N LEU A 150 6.06 7.00 24.43
CA LEU A 150 6.51 8.39 24.58
C LEU A 150 7.99 8.47 24.98
N GLU A 151 8.38 7.78 26.04
CA GLU A 151 9.77 7.84 26.52
C GLU A 151 10.74 7.29 25.49
N PHE A 152 10.41 6.17 24.87
CA PHE A 152 11.25 5.55 23.86
C PHE A 152 11.20 6.31 22.51
N ALA A 153 10.02 6.67 22.03
CA ALA A 153 9.86 7.41 20.79
C ALA A 153 10.50 8.80 20.89
N ASP A 154 10.26 9.53 21.96
CA ASP A 154 10.87 10.85 22.14
C ASP A 154 12.39 10.76 22.25
N THR A 155 12.93 9.77 22.96
CA THR A 155 14.36 9.55 23.06
C THR A 155 14.96 9.13 21.72
N MET A 156 14.31 8.22 20.98
CA MET A 156 14.77 7.78 19.67
C MET A 156 14.65 8.88 18.63
N LEU A 157 13.50 9.53 18.53
CA LEU A 157 13.25 10.55 17.53
C LEU A 157 14.14 11.78 17.74
N VAL A 158 14.28 12.24 18.98
CA VAL A 158 15.18 13.38 19.29
C VAL A 158 16.64 13.03 19.08
N ASN A 159 17.07 11.82 19.45
CA ASN A 159 18.49 11.45 19.39
C ASN A 159 18.92 10.95 17.99
N TYR A 160 18.00 10.43 17.18
CA TYR A 160 18.35 9.75 15.94
C TYR A 160 17.73 10.34 14.67
N THR A 161 16.65 11.10 14.76
CA THR A 161 15.87 11.50 13.58
C THR A 161 15.64 13.01 13.43
N ASP A 162 16.18 13.87 14.29
CA ASP A 162 15.98 15.34 14.21
C ASP A 162 14.50 15.74 14.12
N ALA A 163 13.66 15.18 14.95
CA ALA A 163 12.23 15.51 15.02
C ALA A 163 11.41 15.11 13.77
N ASP A 164 11.73 13.99 13.16
CA ASP A 164 10.96 13.42 12.01
C ASP A 164 9.67 12.70 12.46
N ASP A 165 9.19 12.99 13.66
CA ASP A 165 7.95 12.48 14.24
C ASP A 165 6.79 13.41 13.88
N ILE A 166 5.84 12.89 13.12
CA ILE A 166 4.67 13.63 12.66
C ILE A 166 3.44 13.19 13.45
N GLU A 167 3.03 13.97 14.43
CA GLU A 167 1.76 13.73 15.10
C GLU A 167 0.59 14.28 14.26
N VAL A 168 -0.20 13.33 13.71
CA VAL A 168 -1.36 13.63 12.87
C VAL A 168 -2.56 13.94 13.76
N HIS A 169 -3.00 15.19 13.77
CA HIS A 169 -4.17 15.64 14.50
C HIS A 169 -4.89 16.78 13.74
N GLU A 170 -6.07 17.18 14.18
CA GLU A 170 -6.91 18.16 13.48
C GLU A 170 -6.27 19.57 13.39
N GLY A 171 -5.26 19.85 14.19
CA GLY A 171 -4.47 21.10 14.13
C GLY A 171 -3.20 21.01 13.29
N SER A 172 -2.89 19.83 12.71
CA SER A 172 -1.72 19.61 11.87
C SER A 172 -2.16 19.13 10.47
N CYS A 173 -1.61 18.03 9.99
CA CYS A 173 -1.97 17.42 8.70
C CYS A 173 -3.16 16.46 8.76
N GLY A 174 -3.78 16.25 9.92
CA GLY A 174 -4.91 15.36 10.10
C GLY A 174 -6.27 16.01 9.91
N PHE A 175 -7.26 15.20 9.64
CA PHE A 175 -8.68 15.53 9.72
C PHE A 175 -9.47 14.29 10.15
N ARG A 176 -10.68 14.51 10.68
CA ARG A 176 -11.55 13.39 11.02
C ARG A 176 -12.60 13.18 9.94
N GLN A 177 -12.73 11.94 9.54
CA GLN A 177 -13.75 11.54 8.59
C GLN A 177 -14.78 10.66 9.31
N TYR A 178 -16.00 11.20 9.48
CA TYR A 178 -17.07 10.56 10.25
C TYR A 178 -18.09 9.82 9.39
N GLU A 179 -18.05 10.03 8.08
CA GLU A 179 -18.93 9.35 7.12
C GLU A 179 -18.40 7.95 6.81
N ALA A 180 -19.29 7.06 6.38
CA ALA A 180 -18.87 5.70 5.99
C ALA A 180 -17.66 5.75 5.03
N PRO A 181 -16.68 4.89 5.21
CA PRO A 181 -16.65 3.69 6.06
C PRO A 181 -16.17 3.91 7.51
N TYR A 182 -16.29 5.10 8.05
CA TYR A 182 -15.75 5.49 9.36
C TYR A 182 -16.76 5.36 10.48
N PHE A 183 -16.25 5.04 11.65
CA PHE A 183 -17.07 4.69 12.79
C PHE A 183 -16.52 5.34 14.06
N GLY A 184 -17.03 6.54 14.36
CA GLY A 184 -16.70 7.26 15.59
C GLY A 184 -15.32 7.91 15.62
N ALA A 185 -15.11 8.79 16.59
CA ALA A 185 -13.93 9.66 16.68
C ALA A 185 -12.59 8.91 16.77
N VAL A 186 -12.59 7.74 17.43
CA VAL A 186 -11.35 7.00 17.68
C VAL A 186 -10.79 6.34 16.39
N HIS A 187 -11.66 6.03 15.43
CA HIS A 187 -11.33 5.33 14.17
C HIS A 187 -11.44 6.23 12.94
N SER A 188 -11.36 7.54 13.11
CA SER A 188 -11.64 8.52 12.05
C SER A 188 -10.46 9.42 11.67
N MET A 189 -9.32 9.33 12.35
CA MET A 189 -8.16 10.16 12.02
C MET A 189 -7.58 9.76 10.67
N THR A 190 -7.44 10.73 9.79
CA THR A 190 -7.06 10.57 8.38
C THR A 190 -6.03 11.63 8.01
N THR A 191 -5.13 11.31 7.10
CA THR A 191 -4.28 12.26 6.38
C THR A 191 -4.23 11.94 4.90
N THR A 192 -3.60 12.81 4.11
CA THR A 192 -3.32 12.62 2.68
C THR A 192 -1.87 12.99 2.39
N GLY A 193 -1.35 12.59 1.24
CA GLY A 193 -0.02 12.98 0.80
C GLY A 193 0.17 14.49 0.74
N GLU A 194 -0.80 15.22 0.17
CA GLU A 194 -0.77 16.69 0.08
C GLU A 194 -0.66 17.36 1.47
N ARG A 195 -1.40 16.82 2.45
CA ARG A 195 -1.36 17.35 3.83
C ARG A 195 -0.03 17.05 4.51
N LEU A 196 0.54 15.88 4.31
CA LEU A 196 1.86 15.53 4.81
C LEU A 196 2.94 16.43 4.19
N GLN A 197 2.94 16.61 2.88
CA GLN A 197 3.87 17.51 2.18
C GLN A 197 3.79 18.96 2.69
N SER A 198 2.56 19.45 2.88
CA SER A 198 2.33 20.79 3.41
C SER A 198 2.93 20.94 4.81
N LEU A 199 2.80 19.91 5.65
CA LEU A 199 3.36 19.90 7.00
C LEU A 199 4.89 19.80 6.95
N PHE A 200 5.46 18.96 6.08
CA PHE A 200 6.91 18.84 5.90
C PHE A 200 7.52 20.19 5.51
N ALA A 201 6.89 20.88 4.56
CA ALA A 201 7.32 22.21 4.15
C ALA A 201 7.22 23.24 5.29
N GLN A 202 6.14 23.19 6.08
CA GLN A 202 5.91 24.11 7.21
C GLN A 202 6.95 23.96 8.31
N TYR A 203 7.33 22.74 8.65
CA TYR A 203 8.27 22.45 9.73
C TYR A 203 9.71 22.26 9.28
N GLY A 204 9.98 22.29 7.97
CA GLY A 204 11.30 22.01 7.42
C GLY A 204 11.73 20.57 7.70
N THR A 205 10.79 19.64 7.67
CA THR A 205 11.06 18.21 7.86
C THR A 205 12.03 17.73 6.79
N ARG A 206 13.05 17.00 7.18
CA ARG A 206 14.02 16.42 6.26
C ARG A 206 13.35 15.32 5.42
N THR A 207 13.27 15.52 4.10
CA THR A 207 12.66 14.58 3.16
C THR A 207 13.70 13.77 2.38
N THR A 208 14.99 14.01 2.61
CA THR A 208 16.08 13.30 1.95
C THR A 208 16.95 12.56 2.96
N HIS A 209 17.54 11.44 2.52
CA HIS A 209 18.53 10.74 3.34
C HIS A 209 19.75 11.60 3.65
N ARG A 210 20.45 11.29 4.75
CA ARG A 210 21.70 11.98 5.13
C ARG A 210 22.90 11.53 4.31
N THR A 211 22.80 10.32 3.76
CA THR A 211 23.87 9.68 2.99
C THR A 211 23.34 9.24 1.65
N ASP A 212 24.14 9.40 0.60
CA ASP A 212 23.84 8.89 -0.72
C ASP A 212 23.78 7.35 -0.70
N GLY A 213 22.84 6.78 -1.45
CA GLY A 213 22.73 5.33 -1.61
C GLY A 213 22.32 4.63 -0.31
N TYR A 214 21.28 5.13 0.36
CA TYR A 214 20.75 4.48 1.56
C TYR A 214 20.40 3.00 1.30
N ASP A 215 21.00 2.10 2.07
CA ASP A 215 20.76 0.67 1.96
C ASP A 215 19.59 0.26 2.87
N TYR A 216 18.45 -0.05 2.27
CA TYR A 216 17.25 -0.51 2.99
C TYR A 216 17.34 -1.97 3.48
N GLY A 217 18.41 -2.71 3.12
CA GLY A 217 18.54 -4.12 3.46
C GLY A 217 17.66 -5.05 2.62
N LEU A 218 17.00 -4.52 1.60
CA LEU A 218 16.15 -5.27 0.69
C LEU A 218 16.92 -5.60 -0.61
N ARG A 219 16.72 -6.81 -1.11
CA ARG A 219 17.30 -7.27 -2.38
C ARG A 219 16.16 -7.85 -3.20
N PHE A 220 16.05 -7.48 -4.47
CA PHE A 220 14.94 -7.88 -5.34
C PHE A 220 15.43 -8.66 -6.55
N THR A 221 14.62 -9.61 -6.98
CA THR A 221 14.80 -10.39 -8.22
C THR A 221 13.45 -10.66 -8.87
N ASP A 222 13.46 -10.86 -10.19
CA ASP A 222 12.25 -11.21 -10.95
C ASP A 222 11.75 -12.62 -10.61
N ASP A 223 12.63 -13.51 -10.16
CA ASP A 223 12.30 -14.87 -9.73
C ASP A 223 12.76 -15.05 -8.28
N ALA A 224 11.86 -14.82 -7.35
CA ALA A 224 12.10 -14.93 -5.92
C ALA A 224 11.48 -16.20 -5.31
N ALA A 225 10.88 -17.07 -6.12
CA ALA A 225 10.31 -18.31 -5.60
C ALA A 225 11.42 -19.13 -4.91
N PRO A 226 11.23 -19.57 -3.67
CA PRO A 226 12.22 -20.32 -2.92
C PRO A 226 12.66 -21.59 -3.66
N VAL A 227 13.97 -21.75 -3.90
CA VAL A 227 14.53 -22.88 -4.69
C VAL A 227 14.26 -24.22 -4.01
N ASN A 228 14.31 -24.26 -2.69
CA ASN A 228 14.03 -25.45 -1.88
C ASN A 228 12.74 -25.28 -1.06
N GLY A 229 11.84 -24.43 -1.53
CA GLY A 229 10.61 -24.11 -0.84
C GLY A 229 9.64 -25.27 -0.82
N GLU A 230 8.89 -25.38 0.26
CA GLU A 230 7.72 -26.25 0.38
C GLU A 230 6.48 -25.54 -0.19
N ALA A 231 5.53 -26.30 -0.74
CA ALA A 231 4.28 -25.70 -1.22
C ALA A 231 3.55 -24.95 -0.09
N ALA A 232 3.14 -23.74 -0.35
CA ALA A 232 2.46 -22.86 0.59
C ALA A 232 1.41 -22.02 -0.12
N GLY A 233 0.41 -22.69 -0.69
CA GLY A 233 -0.74 -22.03 -1.32
C GLY A 233 -1.58 -21.23 -0.33
N SER A 234 -1.50 -21.54 0.96
CA SER A 234 -2.09 -20.77 2.04
C SER A 234 -1.17 -20.69 3.26
N LEU A 235 -1.30 -19.61 4.03
CA LEU A 235 -0.64 -19.49 5.33
C LEU A 235 -1.55 -18.80 6.34
N ARG A 236 -1.36 -19.16 7.61
CA ARG A 236 -2.10 -18.63 8.73
C ARG A 236 -1.14 -18.18 9.82
N ILE A 237 -1.23 -16.91 10.17
CA ILE A 237 -0.44 -16.27 11.23
C ILE A 237 -1.33 -16.10 12.45
N VAL A 238 -0.86 -16.58 13.61
CA VAL A 238 -1.53 -16.43 14.90
C VAL A 238 -0.68 -15.54 15.80
N PHE A 239 -1.25 -14.44 16.24
CA PHE A 239 -0.62 -13.50 17.17
C PHE A 239 -0.91 -13.89 18.64
N PRO A 240 -0.11 -13.43 19.62
CA PRO A 240 -0.27 -13.79 21.03
C PRO A 240 -1.66 -13.59 21.61
N THR A 241 -2.43 -12.65 21.11
CA THR A 241 -3.82 -12.38 21.54
C THR A 241 -4.87 -13.17 20.77
N ASN A 242 -4.45 -14.22 20.05
CA ASN A 242 -5.30 -15.03 19.16
C ASN A 242 -5.89 -14.27 17.96
N LYS A 243 -5.36 -13.09 17.64
CA LYS A 243 -5.67 -12.44 16.36
C LYS A 243 -5.07 -13.29 15.24
N ILE A 244 -5.83 -13.49 14.19
CA ILE A 244 -5.45 -14.32 13.06
C ILE A 244 -5.42 -13.47 11.79
N THR A 245 -4.34 -13.63 11.03
CA THR A 245 -4.19 -13.15 9.66
C THR A 245 -3.96 -14.35 8.77
N GLU A 246 -4.74 -14.47 7.72
CA GLU A 246 -4.62 -15.57 6.76
C GLU A 246 -4.31 -15.01 5.38
N PHE A 247 -3.57 -15.79 4.60
CA PHE A 247 -3.24 -15.47 3.22
C PHE A 247 -3.52 -16.66 2.32
N ALA A 248 -3.94 -16.38 1.10
CA ALA A 248 -4.05 -17.36 0.03
C ALA A 248 -3.29 -16.83 -1.20
N TYR A 249 -2.49 -17.71 -1.81
CA TYR A 249 -1.79 -17.37 -3.02
C TYR A 249 -2.77 -17.26 -4.20
N ASP A 250 -2.77 -16.12 -4.84
CA ASP A 250 -3.55 -15.81 -6.03
C ASP A 250 -2.60 -15.76 -7.23
N ALA A 251 -2.61 -16.82 -8.03
CA ALA A 251 -1.72 -16.93 -9.18
C ALA A 251 -2.05 -15.92 -10.30
N GLU A 252 -3.27 -15.40 -10.36
CA GLU A 252 -3.64 -14.38 -11.36
C GLU A 252 -3.07 -13.01 -10.96
N LYS A 253 -2.99 -12.74 -9.66
CA LYS A 253 -2.38 -11.52 -9.10
C LYS A 253 -0.87 -11.65 -8.87
N GLY A 254 -0.33 -12.87 -8.89
CA GLY A 254 1.07 -13.14 -8.65
C GLY A 254 1.51 -12.99 -7.19
N GLY A 255 0.58 -12.95 -6.23
CA GLY A 255 0.87 -12.69 -4.83
C GLY A 255 -0.15 -13.27 -3.88
N TYR A 256 0.05 -13.07 -2.60
CA TYR A 256 -0.84 -13.52 -1.52
C TYR A 256 -1.89 -12.45 -1.19
N THR A 257 -3.16 -12.79 -1.31
CA THR A 257 -4.26 -11.97 -0.80
C THR A 257 -4.58 -12.35 0.65
N SER A 258 -4.96 -11.37 1.46
CA SER A 258 -5.14 -11.58 2.90
C SER A 258 -6.59 -11.52 3.33
N THR A 259 -6.92 -12.28 4.36
CA THR A 259 -8.09 -12.05 5.21
C THR A 259 -7.63 -11.62 6.60
N GLN A 260 -8.30 -10.60 7.13
CA GLN A 260 -8.08 -10.05 8.46
C GLN A 260 -9.36 -10.24 9.26
N TRP A 261 -9.29 -10.79 10.47
CA TRP A 261 -10.49 -11.04 11.28
C TRP A 261 -11.57 -11.82 10.51
N TYR A 262 -11.14 -12.80 9.69
CA TYR A 262 -12.02 -13.63 8.83
C TYR A 262 -12.79 -12.83 7.76
N ARG A 263 -12.32 -11.66 7.36
CA ARG A 263 -12.87 -10.82 6.30
C ARG A 263 -11.80 -10.49 5.26
N ASP A 264 -12.21 -10.34 4.03
CA ASP A 264 -11.31 -9.93 2.95
C ASP A 264 -10.66 -8.60 3.30
N TYR A 265 -9.34 -8.56 3.17
CA TYR A 265 -8.54 -7.37 3.45
C TYR A 265 -8.43 -6.53 2.19
N THR A 266 -9.22 -5.47 2.14
CA THR A 266 -9.33 -4.57 0.98
C THR A 266 -8.93 -3.16 1.35
N ASP A 267 -8.44 -2.40 0.36
CA ASP A 267 -8.25 -0.96 0.51
C ASP A 267 -9.61 -0.24 0.44
N ALA A 268 -9.96 0.48 1.47
CA ALA A 268 -11.23 1.19 1.52
C ALA A 268 -11.35 2.37 0.55
N ASN A 269 -10.25 2.86 0.00
CA ASN A 269 -10.28 3.90 -1.05
C ASN A 269 -10.70 3.32 -2.41
N THR A 270 -10.35 2.07 -2.69
CA THR A 270 -10.60 1.43 -3.99
C THR A 270 -11.62 0.30 -3.94
N GLY A 271 -11.79 -0.33 -2.78
CA GLY A 271 -12.59 -1.54 -2.59
C GLY A 271 -11.90 -2.81 -3.08
N GLU A 272 -10.65 -2.72 -3.54
CA GLU A 272 -9.90 -3.83 -4.10
C GLU A 272 -9.10 -4.59 -3.06
N SER A 273 -9.02 -5.91 -3.21
CA SER A 273 -8.13 -6.77 -2.44
C SER A 273 -6.69 -6.59 -2.94
N VAL A 274 -5.78 -6.32 -2.01
CA VAL A 274 -4.35 -6.14 -2.29
C VAL A 274 -3.64 -7.48 -2.22
N ALA A 275 -2.81 -7.76 -3.22
CA ALA A 275 -1.89 -8.88 -3.20
C ALA A 275 -0.51 -8.41 -2.74
N PHE A 276 0.20 -9.29 -2.03
CA PHE A 276 1.58 -9.11 -1.61
C PHE A 276 2.42 -10.20 -2.27
N GLU A 277 3.38 -9.80 -3.08
CA GLU A 277 4.31 -10.73 -3.73
C GLU A 277 5.15 -11.46 -2.70
N ASN A 278 5.49 -10.76 -1.60
CA ASN A 278 6.31 -11.27 -0.52
C ASN A 278 5.55 -11.23 0.80
N VAL A 279 5.59 -12.33 1.55
CA VAL A 279 5.17 -12.35 2.96
C VAL A 279 6.33 -12.85 3.81
N LEU A 280 6.75 -12.04 4.77
CA LEU A 280 7.76 -12.38 5.77
C LEU A 280 7.08 -12.57 7.13
N VAL A 281 7.29 -13.71 7.77
CA VAL A 281 6.85 -13.96 9.14
C VAL A 281 8.09 -14.13 10.01
N LEU A 282 8.34 -13.15 10.87
CA LEU A 282 9.57 -13.03 11.66
C LEU A 282 9.28 -13.36 13.11
N TYR A 283 10.00 -14.31 13.67
CA TYR A 283 9.93 -14.61 15.10
C TYR A 283 10.69 -13.56 15.91
N SER A 284 10.09 -13.13 17.01
CA SER A 284 10.71 -12.25 17.98
C SER A 284 10.09 -12.43 19.36
N PRO A 285 10.85 -12.36 20.44
CA PRO A 285 10.30 -12.34 21.79
C PRO A 285 9.32 -11.18 21.92
N THR A 286 8.09 -11.52 22.29
CA THR A 286 7.01 -10.57 22.49
C THR A 286 6.52 -10.67 23.92
N ALA A 287 6.63 -9.60 24.68
CA ALA A 287 5.99 -9.48 25.98
C ALA A 287 4.67 -8.72 25.82
N VAL A 288 3.60 -9.27 26.40
CA VAL A 288 2.27 -8.67 26.40
C VAL A 288 1.89 -8.28 27.83
N GLY A 289 1.24 -7.14 28.02
CA GLY A 289 0.83 -6.71 29.35
C GLY A 289 1.98 -6.24 30.24
N ILE A 290 2.95 -5.54 29.64
CA ILE A 290 4.16 -5.08 30.35
C ILE A 290 3.87 -3.92 31.34
N ASP A 291 2.71 -3.30 31.24
CA ASP A 291 2.30 -2.21 32.11
C ASP A 291 0.80 -2.27 32.46
N VAL A 292 0.31 -1.30 33.23
CA VAL A 292 -1.08 -1.19 33.69
C VAL A 292 -2.09 -0.97 32.54
N LYS A 293 -1.62 -0.65 31.34
CA LYS A 293 -2.43 -0.48 30.13
C LYS A 293 -2.33 -1.66 29.16
N ASN A 294 -1.67 -2.73 29.58
CA ASN A 294 -1.42 -3.94 28.77
C ASN A 294 -0.64 -3.68 27.48
N HIS A 295 0.26 -2.69 27.45
CA HIS A 295 1.13 -2.51 26.31
C HIS A 295 1.99 -3.74 26.02
N SER A 296 2.42 -3.89 24.79
CA SER A 296 3.33 -4.95 24.34
C SER A 296 4.74 -4.40 24.11
N SER A 297 5.73 -5.29 24.15
CA SER A 297 7.11 -5.02 23.73
C SER A 297 7.57 -6.10 22.77
N ILE A 298 8.22 -5.72 21.69
CA ILE A 298 8.76 -6.64 20.67
C ILE A 298 10.19 -6.20 20.36
N TYR A 299 11.12 -7.18 20.35
CA TYR A 299 12.51 -6.92 19.99
C TYR A 299 12.64 -6.79 18.48
N THR A 300 13.05 -5.62 18.00
CA THR A 300 13.19 -5.30 16.57
C THR A 300 14.58 -4.80 16.18
N TYR A 301 15.53 -4.71 17.11
CA TYR A 301 16.94 -4.35 16.88
C TYR A 301 17.83 -4.94 17.97
N ASP A 302 19.14 -4.94 17.76
CA ASP A 302 20.13 -5.67 18.55
C ASP A 302 19.71 -7.14 18.75
N TYR A 303 19.09 -7.72 17.72
CA TYR A 303 18.47 -9.03 17.79
C TYR A 303 18.53 -9.77 16.45
N GLN A 304 18.44 -11.08 16.53
CA GLN A 304 18.33 -11.99 15.39
C GLN A 304 17.46 -13.18 15.76
N ASP A 305 16.74 -13.73 14.80
CA ASP A 305 15.91 -14.91 15.00
C ASP A 305 15.58 -15.60 13.67
N ALA A 306 14.80 -16.67 13.76
CA ALA A 306 14.25 -17.38 12.64
C ALA A 306 13.01 -16.65 12.06
N GLY A 307 12.57 -17.11 10.92
CA GLY A 307 11.34 -16.67 10.26
C GLY A 307 10.99 -17.57 9.09
N TYR A 308 10.00 -17.15 8.35
CA TYR A 308 9.59 -17.76 7.09
C TYR A 308 9.41 -16.70 6.02
N PHE A 309 9.83 -17.05 4.82
CA PHE A 309 9.57 -16.27 3.61
C PHE A 309 8.59 -17.02 2.71
N PHE A 310 7.58 -16.32 2.20
CA PHE A 310 6.58 -16.83 1.28
C PHE A 310 6.58 -15.99 0.00
N ASN A 311 6.72 -16.66 -1.12
CA ASN A 311 6.65 -16.07 -2.45
C ASN A 311 6.23 -17.14 -3.46
N GLY A 312 5.48 -16.77 -4.50
CA GLY A 312 5.13 -17.64 -5.62
C GLY A 312 4.34 -18.90 -5.26
N GLY A 313 3.69 -18.96 -4.10
CA GLY A 313 2.99 -20.14 -3.60
C GLY A 313 3.89 -21.15 -2.89
N TYR A 314 5.10 -20.74 -2.49
CA TYR A 314 6.07 -21.56 -1.76
C TYR A 314 6.54 -20.85 -0.49
N ALA A 315 7.08 -21.62 0.46
CA ALA A 315 7.64 -21.14 1.71
C ALA A 315 9.03 -21.71 1.93
N GLU A 316 9.93 -20.90 2.49
CA GLU A 316 11.19 -21.42 3.04
C GLU A 316 11.48 -20.82 4.42
N PRO A 317 12.15 -21.58 5.32
CA PRO A 317 12.67 -21.02 6.55
C PRO A 317 13.81 -20.04 6.24
N ILE A 318 13.80 -18.90 6.94
CA ILE A 318 14.83 -17.87 6.85
C ILE A 318 15.37 -17.52 8.21
N THR A 319 16.44 -16.73 8.23
CA THR A 319 16.85 -16.00 9.44
C THR A 319 16.84 -14.51 9.15
N TRP A 320 16.62 -13.72 10.19
CA TRP A 320 16.72 -12.28 10.11
C TRP A 320 17.61 -11.76 11.24
N SER A 321 18.25 -10.63 10.99
CA SER A 321 19.03 -9.92 12.00
C SER A 321 18.91 -8.43 11.81
N ARG A 322 19.12 -7.70 12.89
CA ARG A 322 19.28 -6.26 12.87
C ARG A 322 20.18 -5.85 14.02
N GLY A 323 21.22 -5.10 13.72
CA GLY A 323 22.10 -4.49 14.70
C GLY A 323 21.43 -3.27 15.36
N GLY A 324 22.09 -2.13 15.33
CA GLY A 324 21.57 -0.91 15.97
C GLY A 324 20.23 -0.43 15.40
N VAL A 325 19.56 0.40 16.17
CA VAL A 325 18.21 0.91 15.88
C VAL A 325 18.07 1.66 14.54
N ASN A 326 19.15 2.24 14.03
CA ASN A 326 19.18 2.92 12.72
C ASN A 326 19.72 2.03 11.59
N GLU A 327 20.04 0.76 11.88
CA GLU A 327 20.47 -0.16 10.86
C GLU A 327 19.26 -0.82 10.18
N PRO A 328 19.37 -1.19 8.89
CA PRO A 328 18.32 -1.92 8.20
C PRO A 328 18.19 -3.35 8.72
N PHE A 329 17.01 -3.93 8.55
CA PHE A 329 16.85 -5.37 8.67
C PHE A 329 17.66 -6.10 7.61
N ARG A 330 18.18 -7.27 7.97
CA ARG A 330 18.86 -8.20 7.05
C ARG A 330 18.14 -9.54 7.10
N TYR A 331 17.89 -10.10 5.94
CA TYR A 331 17.21 -11.37 5.77
C TYR A 331 18.12 -12.34 5.04
N TYR A 332 18.13 -13.58 5.47
CA TYR A 332 19.00 -14.61 4.90
C TYR A 332 18.18 -15.86 4.60
N ALA A 333 18.36 -16.40 3.41
CA ALA A 333 17.82 -17.68 3.00
C ALA A 333 18.39 -18.84 3.83
N SER A 334 17.81 -20.02 3.70
CA SER A 334 18.23 -21.22 4.47
C SER A 334 19.67 -21.65 4.20
N ASP A 335 20.26 -21.26 3.07
CA ASP A 335 21.68 -21.52 2.74
C ASP A 335 22.64 -20.43 3.27
N GLY A 336 22.12 -19.38 3.93
CA GLY A 336 22.88 -18.27 4.49
C GLY A 336 23.18 -17.14 3.50
N SER A 337 22.72 -17.19 2.25
CA SER A 337 22.79 -16.08 1.32
C SER A 337 21.81 -14.95 1.68
N GLU A 338 22.07 -13.72 1.23
CA GLU A 338 21.08 -12.64 1.37
C GLU A 338 19.79 -13.03 0.63
N LEU A 339 18.65 -12.92 1.32
CA LEU A 339 17.34 -13.25 0.78
C LEU A 339 17.01 -12.31 -0.40
N GLN A 340 16.56 -12.91 -1.49
CA GLN A 340 16.04 -12.17 -2.64
C GLN A 340 14.52 -12.13 -2.56
N LEU A 341 13.95 -10.93 -2.48
CA LEU A 341 12.51 -10.71 -2.53
C LEU A 341 12.03 -10.65 -3.99
N GLY A 342 10.81 -11.04 -4.24
CA GLY A 342 10.14 -10.77 -5.52
C GLY A 342 9.86 -9.30 -5.71
N VAL A 343 9.96 -8.83 -6.96
CA VAL A 343 9.55 -7.46 -7.32
C VAL A 343 8.06 -7.30 -7.00
N GLY A 344 7.73 -6.32 -6.14
CA GLY A 344 6.38 -6.02 -5.70
C GLY A 344 6.28 -5.71 -4.21
N LYS A 345 5.05 -5.79 -3.68
CA LYS A 345 4.73 -5.43 -2.30
C LYS A 345 5.16 -6.49 -1.31
N THR A 346 5.51 -6.03 -0.10
CA THR A 346 5.92 -6.93 0.98
C THR A 346 5.03 -6.76 2.21
N TYR A 347 4.58 -7.89 2.77
CA TYR A 347 3.94 -7.94 4.07
C TYR A 347 4.89 -8.55 5.10
N ILE A 348 5.07 -7.89 6.25
CA ILE A 348 6.00 -8.33 7.31
C ILE A 348 5.23 -8.44 8.63
N ALA A 349 5.14 -9.65 9.16
CA ALA A 349 4.52 -9.91 10.45
C ALA A 349 5.57 -10.31 11.49
N PHE A 350 5.55 -9.66 12.67
CA PHE A 350 6.32 -10.13 13.82
C PHE A 350 5.43 -10.96 14.74
N VAL A 351 5.87 -12.18 15.04
CA VAL A 351 5.14 -13.13 15.86
C VAL A 351 6.02 -13.65 17.00
N SER A 352 5.38 -14.21 18.02
CA SER A 352 6.08 -14.86 19.14
C SER A 352 6.08 -16.37 18.94
N GLU A 353 7.24 -17.02 19.10
CA GLU A 353 7.32 -18.47 19.10
C GLU A 353 6.51 -19.14 20.22
N TYR A 354 6.33 -18.43 21.35
CA TYR A 354 5.69 -19.00 22.55
C TYR A 354 4.17 -18.86 22.56
N TYR A 355 3.64 -17.84 21.88
CA TYR A 355 2.22 -17.47 22.00
C TYR A 355 1.51 -17.33 20.65
N GLY A 356 2.16 -17.77 19.60
CA GLY A 356 1.65 -17.63 18.25
C GLY A 356 2.48 -18.43 17.27
N GLY A 357 2.53 -17.96 16.03
CA GLY A 357 3.34 -18.59 15.00
C GLY A 357 2.67 -18.60 13.64
N VAL A 358 3.27 -19.33 12.72
CA VAL A 358 2.77 -19.50 11.36
C VAL A 358 2.57 -20.99 11.06
N SER A 359 1.52 -21.29 10.32
CA SER A 359 1.28 -22.58 9.68
C SER A 359 0.90 -22.34 8.22
N TYR A 360 1.23 -23.28 7.33
CA TYR A 360 0.98 -23.17 5.89
C TYR A 360 0.70 -24.52 5.25
N SER A 361 0.12 -24.53 4.06
CA SER A 361 -0.20 -25.74 3.29
C SER A 361 -0.22 -25.47 1.77
#